data_7ae0120006b1d2e043529566bc695684
#
_entry.id   7ae0120006b1d2e043529566bc695684
#
_cell.length_a   1.000
_cell.length_b   1.000
_cell.length_c   1.000
_cell.angle_alpha   90.00
_cell.angle_beta   90.00
_cell.angle_gamma   90.00
#
_symmetry.space_group_name_H-M   'P 1'
#
loop_
_entity.id
_entity.type
_entity.pdbx_description
1 polymer ?
#
loop_
_entity_poly.entity_id
_entity_poly.type
_entity_poly.pdbx_seq_one_letter_code
_entity_poly.pdbx_strand_id
1 'polypeptide(L)'
;MAFILAFVVVFVFVKGAPYLSFDFLFGKRGNAHTTLAPAFVSTIMLVGLALLIALPLGVGAAIYLNEYAKKNSRFVKIVRLFVDTLAGIPSIVFGLFGMVFFVKGLGFGYSLRAGGITLALIILPTVIRSTEQSLSEVPDSMREASLALGAGKLRTTFKVVLPQAISGIVTSIILSIGRIVNESAALIFTVGSASTFVPESYSDGAASFAVLVWKFMSNGLQVNEAYATASVLLVFVIVLNLLVSFVQYLYNKKEKI
;
A
#
# COMPACT_ATOMS: atom_id res chain seq x y z
N MET A 1 10.47 -2.93 -24.39
CA MET A 1 9.89 -2.96 -23.03
C MET A 1 8.37 -3.07 -23.05
N ALA A 2 7.61 -2.12 -23.61
CA ALA A 2 6.12 -2.15 -23.62
C ALA A 2 5.53 -3.45 -24.18
N PHE A 3 6.09 -3.98 -25.28
CA PHE A 3 5.64 -5.23 -25.90
C PHE A 3 5.77 -6.43 -24.95
N ILE A 4 6.89 -6.54 -24.22
CA ILE A 4 7.11 -7.65 -23.26
C ILE A 4 6.10 -7.57 -22.10
N LEU A 5 5.87 -6.36 -21.58
CA LEU A 5 4.87 -6.17 -20.52
C LEU A 5 3.47 -6.51 -21.00
N ALA A 6 3.08 -6.03 -22.17
CA ALA A 6 1.78 -6.37 -22.78
C ALA A 6 1.64 -7.88 -23.01
N PHE A 7 2.69 -8.53 -23.53
CA PHE A 7 2.70 -9.98 -23.72
C PHE A 7 2.48 -10.75 -22.41
N VAL A 8 3.19 -10.38 -21.33
CA VAL A 8 3.02 -11.05 -20.02
C VAL A 8 1.61 -10.87 -19.48
N VAL A 9 1.05 -9.66 -19.55
CA VAL A 9 -0.32 -9.38 -19.11
C VAL A 9 -1.32 -10.20 -19.91
N VAL A 10 -1.23 -10.18 -21.25
CA VAL A 10 -2.12 -10.96 -22.14
C VAL A 10 -1.96 -12.45 -21.87
N PHE A 11 -0.74 -12.94 -21.71
CA PHE A 11 -0.48 -14.35 -21.42
C PHE A 11 -1.16 -14.81 -20.12
N VAL A 12 -1.06 -14.02 -19.04
CA VAL A 12 -1.71 -14.32 -17.76
C VAL A 12 -3.22 -14.37 -17.93
N PHE A 13 -3.81 -13.39 -18.64
CA PHE A 13 -5.24 -13.35 -18.90
C PHE A 13 -5.72 -14.52 -19.75
N VAL A 14 -5.02 -14.86 -20.83
CA VAL A 14 -5.40 -15.98 -21.72
C VAL A 14 -5.36 -17.31 -20.96
N LYS A 15 -4.39 -17.49 -20.08
CA LYS A 15 -4.28 -18.70 -19.25
C LYS A 15 -5.28 -18.71 -18.08
N GLY A 16 -5.60 -17.56 -17.49
CA GLY A 16 -6.49 -17.47 -16.34
C GLY A 16 -7.98 -17.42 -16.69
N ALA A 17 -8.35 -16.77 -17.80
CA ALA A 17 -9.75 -16.53 -18.17
C ALA A 17 -10.65 -17.79 -18.23
N PRO A 18 -10.20 -18.95 -18.73
CA PRO A 18 -11.03 -20.15 -18.77
C PRO A 18 -11.45 -20.69 -17.38
N TYR A 19 -10.69 -20.32 -16.34
CA TYR A 19 -10.92 -20.78 -14.96
C TYR A 19 -11.64 -19.74 -14.09
N LEU A 20 -11.99 -18.57 -14.66
CA LEU A 20 -12.79 -17.55 -14.00
C LEU A 20 -14.27 -17.95 -14.05
N SER A 21 -14.78 -18.52 -12.98
CA SER A 21 -16.20 -18.76 -12.80
C SER A 21 -16.77 -17.89 -11.67
N PHE A 22 -18.08 -17.66 -11.68
CA PHE A 22 -18.73 -16.92 -10.59
C PHE A 22 -18.53 -17.62 -9.24
N ASP A 23 -18.54 -18.94 -9.21
CA ASP A 23 -18.30 -19.73 -8.00
C ASP A 23 -16.85 -19.62 -7.51
N PHE A 24 -15.87 -19.51 -8.41
CA PHE A 24 -14.48 -19.26 -8.06
C PHE A 24 -14.29 -17.85 -7.45
N LEU A 25 -15.02 -16.86 -7.95
CA LEU A 25 -14.93 -15.48 -7.44
C LEU A 25 -15.67 -15.31 -6.11
N PHE A 26 -16.93 -15.76 -6.03
CA PHE A 26 -17.85 -15.42 -4.96
C PHE A 26 -18.60 -16.64 -4.37
N GLY A 27 -18.29 -17.86 -4.79
CA GLY A 27 -18.99 -19.06 -4.38
C GLY A 27 -19.01 -19.24 -2.85
N LYS A 28 -20.14 -19.66 -2.32
CA LYS A 28 -20.27 -20.07 -0.92
C LYS A 28 -19.66 -21.47 -0.76
N ARG A 29 -18.87 -21.61 0.28
CA ARG A 29 -18.19 -22.84 0.65
C ARG A 29 -19.16 -24.00 0.89
N GLY A 30 -19.14 -24.98 0.04
CA GLY A 30 -19.91 -26.24 0.20
C GLY A 30 -19.40 -27.37 -0.66
N ASN A 31 -18.84 -27.06 -1.81
CA ASN A 31 -18.26 -28.02 -2.74
C ASN A 31 -16.79 -27.61 -2.95
N ALA A 32 -15.84 -28.37 -2.48
CA ALA A 32 -14.38 -28.46 -2.77
C ALA A 32 -13.63 -27.33 -3.55
N HIS A 33 -14.27 -26.19 -3.85
CA HIS A 33 -13.71 -25.13 -4.66
C HIS A 33 -13.22 -23.97 -3.78
N THR A 34 -11.98 -23.57 -4.02
CA THR A 34 -11.36 -22.39 -3.41
C THR A 34 -12.02 -21.15 -3.97
N THR A 35 -12.53 -20.26 -3.11
CA THR A 35 -13.11 -18.99 -3.55
C THR A 35 -12.14 -17.84 -3.31
N LEU A 36 -12.23 -16.75 -4.09
CA LEU A 36 -11.40 -15.57 -3.95
C LEU A 36 -11.99 -14.52 -2.99
N ALA A 37 -13.23 -14.68 -2.54
CA ALA A 37 -13.87 -13.74 -1.63
C ALA A 37 -13.08 -13.47 -0.33
N PRO A 38 -12.49 -14.48 0.35
CA PRO A 38 -11.63 -14.23 1.51
C PRO A 38 -10.42 -13.35 1.19
N ALA A 39 -9.76 -13.60 0.04
CA ALA A 39 -8.59 -12.83 -0.37
C ALA A 39 -8.95 -11.39 -0.75
N PHE A 40 -10.12 -11.17 -1.32
CA PHE A 40 -10.62 -9.82 -1.62
C PHE A 40 -10.81 -9.02 -0.34
N VAL A 41 -11.53 -9.56 0.64
CA VAL A 41 -11.79 -8.89 1.91
C VAL A 41 -10.49 -8.65 2.68
N SER A 42 -9.64 -9.67 2.82
CA SER A 42 -8.36 -9.53 3.52
C SER A 42 -7.43 -8.51 2.87
N THR A 43 -7.38 -8.45 1.52
CA THR A 43 -6.56 -7.45 0.82
C THR A 43 -7.06 -6.03 1.09
N ILE A 44 -8.38 -5.79 1.06
CA ILE A 44 -8.95 -4.48 1.40
C ILE A 44 -8.66 -4.11 2.85
N MET A 45 -8.85 -5.04 3.79
CA MET A 45 -8.56 -4.81 5.21
C MET A 45 -7.09 -4.48 5.45
N LEU A 46 -6.17 -5.19 4.78
CA LEU A 46 -4.72 -4.92 4.85
C LEU A 46 -4.36 -3.55 4.29
N VAL A 47 -4.89 -3.19 3.11
CA VAL A 47 -4.69 -1.86 2.51
C VAL A 47 -5.20 -0.78 3.45
N GLY A 48 -6.43 -0.92 3.95
CA GLY A 48 -7.04 0.05 4.88
C GLY A 48 -6.20 0.24 6.14
N LEU A 49 -5.81 -0.83 6.81
CA LEU A 49 -5.03 -0.75 8.05
C LEU A 49 -3.63 -0.19 7.82
N ALA A 50 -2.94 -0.63 6.77
CA ALA A 50 -1.60 -0.14 6.47
C ALA A 50 -1.60 1.36 6.15
N LEU A 51 -2.55 1.84 5.34
CA LEU A 51 -2.69 3.26 5.03
C LEU A 51 -3.12 4.09 6.26
N LEU A 52 -4.05 3.57 7.07
CA LEU A 52 -4.50 4.24 8.30
C LEU A 52 -3.36 4.54 9.27
N ILE A 53 -2.34 3.68 9.31
CA ILE A 53 -1.15 3.86 10.14
C ILE A 53 -0.10 4.69 9.42
N ALA A 54 0.25 4.32 8.18
CA ALA A 54 1.39 4.92 7.48
C ALA A 54 1.14 6.35 7.00
N LEU A 55 -0.10 6.72 6.61
CA LEU A 55 -0.38 8.07 6.11
C LEU A 55 -0.21 9.13 7.20
N PRO A 56 -0.86 9.05 8.38
CA PRO A 56 -0.69 10.09 9.39
C PRO A 56 0.76 10.19 9.89
N LEU A 57 1.44 9.06 10.06
CA LEU A 57 2.82 9.04 10.50
C LEU A 57 3.77 9.56 9.42
N GLY A 58 3.61 9.11 8.17
CA GLY A 58 4.49 9.48 7.06
C GLY A 58 4.30 10.93 6.62
N VAL A 59 3.05 11.39 6.46
CA VAL A 59 2.75 12.78 6.11
C VAL A 59 3.19 13.72 7.25
N GLY A 60 2.92 13.36 8.51
CA GLY A 60 3.36 14.13 9.67
C GLY A 60 4.89 14.26 9.75
N ALA A 61 5.61 13.15 9.52
CA ALA A 61 7.08 13.16 9.47
C ALA A 61 7.60 14.04 8.32
N ALA A 62 7.03 13.92 7.11
CA ALA A 62 7.42 14.72 5.96
C ALA A 62 7.19 16.22 6.19
N ILE A 63 6.03 16.60 6.75
CA ILE A 63 5.75 17.99 7.12
C ILE A 63 6.79 18.50 8.14
N TYR A 64 7.10 17.71 9.16
CA TYR A 64 8.10 18.09 10.14
C TYR A 64 9.47 18.30 9.49
N LEU A 65 9.92 17.34 8.65
CA LEU A 65 11.23 17.39 8.01
C LEU A 65 11.38 18.53 7.00
N ASN A 66 10.30 18.88 6.28
CA ASN A 66 10.34 19.92 5.26
C ASN A 66 10.09 21.32 5.82
N GLU A 67 9.08 21.47 6.69
CA GLU A 67 8.61 22.79 7.13
C GLU A 67 9.22 23.24 8.46
N TYR A 68 9.45 22.31 9.41
CA TYR A 68 9.83 22.69 10.79
C TYR A 68 11.30 22.44 11.10
N ALA A 69 11.90 21.42 10.54
CA ALA A 69 13.27 21.06 10.84
C ALA A 69 14.27 22.00 10.14
N LYS A 70 15.40 22.27 10.79
CA LYS A 70 16.48 23.05 10.15
C LYS A 70 17.09 22.24 9.00
N LYS A 71 17.04 22.76 7.76
CA LYS A 71 17.49 22.08 6.53
C LYS A 71 18.89 21.44 6.64
N ASN A 72 19.82 22.01 7.41
CA ASN A 72 21.19 21.52 7.62
C ASN A 72 21.43 20.78 8.95
N SER A 73 20.37 20.44 9.69
CA SER A 73 20.51 19.71 10.96
C SER A 73 21.07 18.31 10.74
N ARG A 74 22.02 17.90 11.59
CA ARG A 74 22.53 16.51 11.62
C ARG A 74 21.40 15.52 11.87
N PHE A 75 20.44 15.86 12.70
CA PHE A 75 19.27 15.03 12.98
C PHE A 75 18.45 14.75 11.72
N VAL A 76 18.14 15.78 10.92
CA VAL A 76 17.40 15.60 9.64
C VAL A 76 18.15 14.69 8.68
N LYS A 77 19.48 14.87 8.56
CA LYS A 77 20.30 14.01 7.71
C LYS A 77 20.27 12.55 8.16
N ILE A 78 20.32 12.30 9.47
CA ILE A 78 20.22 10.96 10.05
C ILE A 78 18.85 10.35 9.78
N VAL A 79 17.75 11.08 10.02
CA VAL A 79 16.39 10.57 9.77
C VAL A 79 16.21 10.24 8.30
N ARG A 80 16.64 11.10 7.38
CA ARG A 80 16.59 10.80 5.93
C ARG A 80 17.40 9.55 5.57
N LEU A 81 18.59 9.39 6.14
CA LEU A 81 19.41 8.19 5.95
C LEU A 81 18.68 6.92 6.41
N PHE A 82 18.00 6.97 7.58
CA PHE A 82 17.19 5.85 8.04
C PHE A 82 16.01 5.54 7.10
N VAL A 83 15.29 6.58 6.66
CA VAL A 83 14.19 6.43 5.70
C VAL A 83 14.68 5.79 4.39
N ASP A 84 15.84 6.22 3.88
CA ASP A 84 16.44 5.66 2.67
C ASP A 84 16.89 4.21 2.88
N THR A 85 17.48 3.92 4.02
CA THR A 85 17.91 2.56 4.38
C THR A 85 16.71 1.62 4.47
N LEU A 86 15.63 2.04 5.14
CA LEU A 86 14.39 1.27 5.23
C LEU A 86 13.77 0.99 3.85
N ALA A 87 13.81 1.97 2.93
CA ALA A 87 13.32 1.80 1.57
C ALA A 87 14.09 0.72 0.77
N GLY A 88 15.36 0.50 1.11
CA GLY A 88 16.23 -0.50 0.47
C GLY A 88 16.14 -1.91 1.07
N ILE A 89 15.49 -2.10 2.21
CA ILE A 89 15.38 -3.41 2.85
C ILE A 89 14.40 -4.31 2.06
N PRO A 90 14.80 -5.57 1.73
CA PRO A 90 13.89 -6.54 1.11
C PRO A 90 12.65 -6.80 1.98
N SER A 91 11.47 -6.91 1.38
CA SER A 91 10.20 -7.09 2.10
C SER A 91 10.16 -8.34 2.97
N ILE A 92 10.88 -9.40 2.57
CA ILE A 92 10.98 -10.63 3.36
C ILE A 92 11.61 -10.37 4.74
N VAL A 93 12.55 -9.43 4.84
CA VAL A 93 13.18 -9.06 6.12
C VAL A 93 12.16 -8.38 7.04
N PHE A 94 11.32 -7.49 6.49
CA PHE A 94 10.18 -6.93 7.23
C PHE A 94 9.20 -8.01 7.67
N GLY A 95 8.96 -9.01 6.82
CA GLY A 95 8.12 -10.16 7.16
C GLY A 95 8.68 -10.98 8.33
N LEU A 96 9.98 -11.27 8.31
CA LEU A 96 10.66 -11.97 9.41
C LEU A 96 10.64 -11.15 10.70
N PHE A 97 10.91 -9.83 10.61
CA PHE A 97 10.77 -8.93 11.74
C PHE A 97 9.33 -8.94 12.29
N GLY A 98 8.33 -8.81 11.42
CA GLY A 98 6.93 -8.84 11.78
C GLY A 98 6.51 -10.15 12.46
N MET A 99 7.04 -11.28 11.96
CA MET A 99 6.82 -12.59 12.57
C MET A 99 7.41 -12.67 13.98
N VAL A 100 8.66 -12.25 14.16
CA VAL A 100 9.33 -12.34 15.46
C VAL A 100 8.71 -11.35 16.44
N PHE A 101 8.46 -10.11 16.02
CA PHE A 101 8.04 -9.04 16.92
C PHE A 101 6.53 -9.00 17.14
N PHE A 102 5.71 -8.97 16.05
CA PHE A 102 4.26 -8.85 16.20
C PHE A 102 3.58 -10.18 16.44
N VAL A 103 3.89 -11.22 15.62
CA VAL A 103 3.20 -12.51 15.69
C VAL A 103 3.57 -13.23 16.97
N LYS A 104 4.87 -13.39 17.26
CA LYS A 104 5.38 -14.13 18.43
C LYS A 104 5.56 -13.25 19.66
N GLY A 105 6.26 -12.12 19.52
CA GLY A 105 6.67 -11.26 20.64
C GLY A 105 5.48 -10.57 21.31
N LEU A 106 4.57 -9.97 20.54
CA LEU A 106 3.35 -9.35 21.06
C LEU A 106 2.17 -10.33 21.16
N GLY A 107 2.34 -11.58 20.73
CA GLY A 107 1.30 -12.59 20.84
C GLY A 107 0.10 -12.36 19.91
N PHE A 108 0.27 -11.59 18.81
CA PHE A 108 -0.84 -11.34 17.89
C PHE A 108 -1.26 -12.57 17.09
N GLY A 109 -0.39 -13.60 17.01
CA GLY A 109 -0.58 -14.72 16.12
C GLY A 109 -0.49 -14.30 14.64
N TYR A 110 -0.70 -15.24 13.74
CA TYR A 110 -0.88 -14.91 12.32
C TYR A 110 -2.21 -14.19 12.14
N SER A 111 -2.16 -12.91 11.80
CA SER A 111 -3.34 -12.05 11.80
C SER A 111 -3.21 -10.88 10.85
N LEU A 112 -4.36 -10.35 10.39
CA LEU A 112 -4.40 -9.15 9.56
C LEU A 112 -3.80 -7.93 10.26
N ARG A 113 -3.89 -7.84 11.61
CA ARG A 113 -3.25 -6.76 12.38
C ARG A 113 -1.72 -6.84 12.32
N ALA A 114 -1.13 -8.04 12.49
CA ALA A 114 0.31 -8.21 12.39
C ALA A 114 0.82 -7.87 10.98
N GLY A 115 0.10 -8.35 9.94
CA GLY A 115 0.42 -8.04 8.55
C GLY A 115 0.23 -6.57 8.20
N GLY A 116 -0.88 -5.96 8.60
CA GLY A 116 -1.17 -4.55 8.31
C GLY A 116 -0.17 -3.58 8.93
N ILE A 117 0.27 -3.84 10.19
CA ILE A 117 1.34 -3.04 10.82
C ILE A 117 2.68 -3.25 10.10
N THR A 118 2.99 -4.49 9.71
CA THR A 118 4.22 -4.78 8.94
C THR A 118 4.20 -4.08 7.58
N LEU A 119 3.06 -4.11 6.87
CA LEU A 119 2.88 -3.37 5.62
C LEU A 119 3.00 -1.85 5.82
N ALA A 120 2.46 -1.31 6.91
CA ALA A 120 2.61 0.10 7.24
C ALA A 120 4.09 0.50 7.34
N LEU A 121 4.93 -0.33 7.99
CA LEU A 121 6.38 -0.11 8.05
C LEU A 121 7.04 -0.17 6.67
N ILE A 122 6.62 -1.08 5.80
CA ILE A 122 7.14 -1.23 4.43
C ILE A 122 6.84 0.00 3.56
N ILE A 123 5.64 0.56 3.67
CA ILE A 123 5.23 1.70 2.83
C ILE A 123 5.61 3.07 3.44
N LEU A 124 5.90 3.13 4.73
CA LEU A 124 6.21 4.37 5.45
C LEU A 124 7.32 5.21 4.78
N PRO A 125 8.46 4.63 4.37
CA PRO A 125 9.50 5.39 3.64
C PRO A 125 8.99 6.00 2.34
N THR A 126 8.16 5.28 1.59
CA THR A 126 7.57 5.77 0.33
C THR A 126 6.66 6.96 0.58
N VAL A 127 5.79 6.88 1.61
CA VAL A 127 4.89 7.97 2.00
C VAL A 127 5.69 9.20 2.43
N ILE A 128 6.71 9.02 3.30
CA ILE A 128 7.56 10.14 3.76
C ILE A 128 8.23 10.82 2.57
N ARG A 129 8.91 10.06 1.71
CA ARG A 129 9.69 10.61 0.59
C ARG A 129 8.83 11.33 -0.44
N SER A 130 7.75 10.69 -0.87
CA SER A 130 6.85 11.29 -1.86
C SER A 130 6.16 12.54 -1.32
N THR A 131 5.76 12.54 -0.05
CA THR A 131 5.17 13.72 0.60
C THR A 131 6.20 14.83 0.77
N GLU A 132 7.42 14.51 1.22
CA GLU A 132 8.51 15.48 1.38
C GLU A 132 8.86 16.13 0.04
N GLN A 133 8.93 15.35 -1.04
CA GLN A 133 9.15 15.86 -2.39
C GLN A 133 8.04 16.84 -2.80
N SER A 134 6.78 16.46 -2.61
CA SER A 134 5.63 17.30 -2.98
C SER A 134 5.58 18.61 -2.19
N LEU A 135 5.93 18.57 -0.91
CA LEU A 135 6.04 19.79 -0.09
C LEU A 135 7.19 20.68 -0.58
N SER A 136 8.30 20.11 -1.04
CA SER A 136 9.47 20.85 -1.54
C SER A 136 9.25 21.50 -2.91
N GLU A 137 8.29 21.00 -3.70
CA GLU A 137 7.90 21.56 -4.99
C GLU A 137 7.06 22.83 -4.86
N VAL A 138 6.46 23.09 -3.69
CA VAL A 138 5.73 24.34 -3.42
C VAL A 138 6.72 25.51 -3.35
N PRO A 139 6.52 26.59 -4.17
CA PRO A 139 7.43 27.73 -4.21
C PRO A 139 7.58 28.42 -2.85
N ASP A 140 8.80 28.81 -2.47
CA ASP A 140 9.06 29.53 -1.21
C ASP A 140 8.34 30.89 -1.16
N SER A 141 8.13 31.54 -2.32
CA SER A 141 7.36 32.79 -2.43
C SER A 141 5.95 32.70 -1.84
N MET A 142 5.31 31.54 -1.92
CA MET A 142 3.97 31.32 -1.33
C MET A 142 4.04 31.30 0.20
N ARG A 143 5.12 30.74 0.76
CA ARG A 143 5.37 30.76 2.20
C ARG A 143 5.66 32.18 2.71
N GLU A 144 6.54 32.88 1.99
CA GLU A 144 6.93 34.26 2.32
C GLU A 144 5.72 35.21 2.24
N ALA A 145 4.90 35.12 1.18
CA ALA A 145 3.68 35.93 1.05
C ALA A 145 2.70 35.70 2.21
N SER A 146 2.49 34.45 2.60
CA SER A 146 1.62 34.12 3.73
C SER A 146 2.14 34.68 5.06
N LEU A 147 3.45 34.56 5.29
CA LEU A 147 4.11 35.12 6.50
C LEU A 147 4.08 36.65 6.48
N ALA A 148 4.28 37.31 5.33
CA ALA A 148 4.20 38.76 5.19
C ALA A 148 2.80 39.31 5.49
N LEU A 149 1.74 38.55 5.24
CA LEU A 149 0.35 38.85 5.62
C LEU A 149 0.07 38.61 7.14
N GLY A 150 1.09 38.26 7.92
CA GLY A 150 0.96 38.03 9.37
C GLY A 150 0.48 36.63 9.75
N ALA A 151 0.42 35.68 8.82
CA ALA A 151 0.07 34.31 9.16
C ALA A 151 1.23 33.63 9.94
N GLY A 152 0.91 32.92 11.01
CA GLY A 152 1.91 32.10 11.71
C GLY A 152 2.30 30.86 10.88
N LYS A 153 3.48 30.29 11.19
CA LYS A 153 4.05 29.14 10.47
C LYS A 153 3.10 27.95 10.35
N LEU A 154 2.39 27.61 11.43
CA LEU A 154 1.40 26.54 11.42
C LEU A 154 0.29 26.81 10.39
N ARG A 155 -0.27 28.04 10.39
CA ARG A 155 -1.33 28.43 9.45
C ARG A 155 -0.85 28.39 8.00
N THR A 156 0.36 28.87 7.73
CA THR A 156 1.01 28.79 6.41
C THR A 156 1.15 27.35 5.96
N THR A 157 1.67 26.47 6.81
CA THR A 157 1.83 25.05 6.47
C THR A 157 0.50 24.38 6.12
N PHE A 158 -0.53 24.51 6.97
CA PHE A 158 -1.78 23.78 6.77
C PHE A 158 -2.77 24.43 5.80
N LYS A 159 -2.71 25.77 5.61
CA LYS A 159 -3.65 26.51 4.76
C LYS A 159 -3.08 26.92 3.39
N VAL A 160 -1.76 26.94 3.24
CA VAL A 160 -1.11 27.35 1.98
C VAL A 160 -0.30 26.21 1.38
N VAL A 161 0.66 25.66 2.12
CA VAL A 161 1.62 24.68 1.60
C VAL A 161 0.96 23.30 1.39
N LEU A 162 0.31 22.77 2.42
CA LEU A 162 -0.26 21.43 2.38
C LEU A 162 -1.34 21.27 1.29
N PRO A 163 -2.28 22.22 1.09
CA PRO A 163 -3.23 22.11 -0.01
C PRO A 163 -2.57 22.02 -1.39
N GLN A 164 -1.49 22.77 -1.65
CA GLN A 164 -0.76 22.73 -2.92
C GLN A 164 0.01 21.40 -3.11
N ALA A 165 0.43 20.76 -2.03
CA ALA A 165 1.13 19.47 -2.06
C ALA A 165 0.17 18.26 -2.13
N ILE A 166 -1.15 18.44 -2.04
CA ILE A 166 -2.12 17.32 -1.97
C ILE A 166 -2.03 16.41 -3.18
N SER A 167 -1.83 16.93 -4.39
CA SER A 167 -1.72 16.10 -5.60
C SER A 167 -0.60 15.06 -5.50
N GLY A 168 0.56 15.45 -4.96
CA GLY A 168 1.66 14.54 -4.75
C GLY A 168 1.44 13.57 -3.57
N ILE A 169 0.75 14.00 -2.50
CA ILE A 169 0.35 13.12 -1.42
C ILE A 169 -0.60 12.03 -1.94
N VAL A 170 -1.58 12.38 -2.78
CA VAL A 170 -2.46 11.40 -3.42
C VAL A 170 -1.66 10.44 -4.29
N THR A 171 -0.66 10.92 -5.02
CA THR A 171 0.25 10.05 -5.79
C THR A 171 0.97 9.05 -4.88
N SER A 172 1.42 9.46 -3.69
CA SER A 172 2.04 8.55 -2.72
C SER A 172 1.09 7.47 -2.21
N ILE A 173 -0.18 7.79 -2.07
CA ILE A 173 -1.22 6.81 -1.70
C ILE A 173 -1.38 5.76 -2.80
N ILE A 174 -1.45 6.18 -4.07
CA ILE A 174 -1.56 5.26 -5.22
C ILE A 174 -0.38 4.28 -5.25
N LEU A 175 0.84 4.80 -5.15
CA LEU A 175 2.05 3.99 -5.13
C LEU A 175 2.07 3.00 -3.94
N SER A 176 1.62 3.47 -2.78
CA SER A 176 1.54 2.64 -1.56
C SER A 176 0.51 1.52 -1.69
N ILE A 177 -0.68 1.80 -2.26
CA ILE A 177 -1.70 0.77 -2.53
C ILE A 177 -1.14 -0.29 -3.47
N GLY A 178 -0.51 0.12 -4.58
CA GLY A 178 0.10 -0.82 -5.52
C GLY A 178 1.14 -1.72 -4.84
N ARG A 179 1.97 -1.16 -3.95
CA ARG A 179 2.97 -1.92 -3.19
C ARG A 179 2.33 -2.90 -2.21
N ILE A 180 1.30 -2.48 -1.45
CA ILE A 180 0.59 -3.34 -0.48
C ILE A 180 -0.08 -4.52 -1.19
N VAL A 181 -0.81 -4.25 -2.27
CA VAL A 181 -1.61 -5.27 -2.97
C VAL A 181 -0.73 -6.34 -3.60
N ASN A 182 0.47 -5.98 -4.05
CA ASN A 182 1.43 -6.91 -4.64
C ASN A 182 2.36 -7.58 -3.60
N GLU A 183 2.23 -7.25 -2.30
CA GLU A 183 3.11 -7.81 -1.27
C GLU A 183 2.66 -9.24 -0.90
N SER A 184 3.57 -10.19 -1.04
CA SER A 184 3.35 -11.58 -0.65
C SER A 184 4.36 -12.05 0.40
N ALA A 185 5.65 -11.71 0.22
CA ALA A 185 6.73 -12.25 1.02
C ALA A 185 6.60 -11.89 2.51
N ALA A 186 6.29 -10.63 2.83
CA ALA A 186 6.08 -10.22 4.21
C ALA A 186 4.80 -10.82 4.82
N LEU A 187 3.74 -10.96 4.02
CA LEU A 187 2.44 -11.43 4.48
C LEU A 187 2.41 -12.93 4.81
N ILE A 188 3.17 -13.74 4.10
CA ILE A 188 3.31 -15.17 4.41
C ILE A 188 3.79 -15.37 5.86
N PHE A 189 4.68 -14.50 6.34
CA PHE A 189 5.25 -14.58 7.70
C PHE A 189 4.41 -13.91 8.77
N THR A 190 3.44 -13.07 8.41
CA THR A 190 2.70 -12.24 9.37
C THR A 190 1.20 -12.49 9.40
N VAL A 191 0.59 -12.73 8.25
CA VAL A 191 -0.85 -13.03 8.13
C VAL A 191 -1.09 -14.53 7.94
N GLY A 192 -0.13 -15.21 7.32
CA GLY A 192 -0.26 -16.61 6.94
C GLY A 192 -0.93 -16.79 5.58
N SER A 193 -1.40 -18.01 5.31
CA SER A 193 -1.96 -18.41 4.01
C SER A 193 -3.35 -19.06 4.13
N ALA A 194 -4.10 -18.77 5.19
CA ALA A 194 -5.46 -19.28 5.38
C ALA A 194 -6.39 -18.65 4.32
N SER A 195 -7.12 -19.49 3.60
CA SER A 195 -8.03 -19.05 2.52
C SER A 195 -9.41 -19.70 2.63
N THR A 196 -9.70 -20.23 3.80
CA THR A 196 -10.87 -21.10 3.99
C THR A 196 -12.11 -20.37 4.51
N PHE A 197 -11.96 -19.16 5.03
CA PHE A 197 -13.05 -18.33 5.55
C PHE A 197 -12.79 -16.86 5.25
N VAL A 198 -13.86 -16.09 5.17
CA VAL A 198 -13.77 -14.63 5.06
C VAL A 198 -13.41 -14.07 6.43
N PRO A 199 -12.35 -13.27 6.57
CA PRO A 199 -12.00 -12.70 7.86
C PRO A 199 -13.07 -11.72 8.35
N GLU A 200 -13.47 -11.87 9.61
CA GLU A 200 -14.43 -11.00 10.28
C GLU A 200 -13.75 -9.96 11.17
N SER A 201 -12.51 -10.26 11.58
CA SER A 201 -11.72 -9.43 12.48
C SER A 201 -10.29 -9.25 12.00
N TYR A 202 -9.66 -8.16 12.42
CA TYR A 202 -8.21 -7.96 12.23
C TYR A 202 -7.35 -8.95 13.05
N SER A 203 -7.93 -9.73 13.93
CA SER A 203 -7.26 -10.81 14.65
C SER A 203 -7.18 -12.12 13.87
N ASP A 204 -7.91 -12.22 12.77
CA ASP A 204 -7.96 -13.42 11.95
C ASP A 204 -6.74 -13.49 11.04
N GLY A 205 -6.24 -14.72 10.81
CA GLY A 205 -5.27 -15.01 9.77
C GLY A 205 -5.98 -15.22 8.44
N ALA A 206 -5.44 -14.65 7.37
CA ALA A 206 -6.05 -14.75 6.05
C ALA A 206 -4.99 -14.65 4.95
N ALA A 207 -5.33 -15.06 3.72
CA ALA A 207 -4.45 -14.88 2.57
C ALA A 207 -4.89 -13.65 1.76
N SER A 208 -3.93 -12.78 1.39
CA SER A 208 -4.16 -11.77 0.36
C SER A 208 -4.16 -12.40 -1.05
N PHE A 209 -4.55 -11.66 -2.07
CA PHE A 209 -4.45 -12.13 -3.46
C PHE A 209 -3.03 -12.56 -3.82
N ALA A 210 -2.02 -11.76 -3.51
CA ALA A 210 -0.63 -12.06 -3.81
C ALA A 210 -0.14 -13.34 -3.10
N VAL A 211 -0.56 -13.54 -1.85
CA VAL A 211 -0.26 -14.77 -1.09
C VAL A 211 -0.97 -15.98 -1.70
N LEU A 212 -2.21 -15.83 -2.19
CA LEU A 212 -2.93 -16.92 -2.86
C LEU A 212 -2.26 -17.34 -4.18
N VAL A 213 -1.84 -16.38 -5.01
CA VAL A 213 -1.10 -16.68 -6.24
C VAL A 213 0.15 -17.49 -5.90
N TRP A 214 0.93 -17.04 -4.90
CA TRP A 214 2.11 -17.77 -4.43
C TRP A 214 1.75 -19.18 -3.94
N LYS A 215 0.71 -19.32 -3.12
CA LYS A 215 0.26 -20.59 -2.56
C LYS A 215 -0.12 -21.60 -3.64
N PHE A 216 -0.90 -21.16 -4.64
CA PHE A 216 -1.34 -22.04 -5.75
C PHE A 216 -0.17 -22.44 -6.63
N MET A 217 0.77 -21.53 -6.90
CA MET A 217 1.96 -21.84 -7.69
C MET A 217 2.92 -22.78 -6.95
N SER A 218 3.14 -22.56 -5.64
CA SER A 218 4.09 -23.36 -4.85
C SER A 218 3.63 -24.79 -4.64
N ASN A 219 2.31 -25.03 -4.63
CA ASN A 219 1.76 -26.38 -4.51
C ASN A 219 1.87 -27.21 -5.82
N GLY A 220 2.09 -26.55 -6.97
CA GLY A 220 2.21 -27.20 -8.27
C GLY A 220 0.95 -27.87 -8.83
N LEU A 221 -0.09 -28.04 -8.01
CA LEU A 221 -1.33 -28.73 -8.37
C LEU A 221 -2.43 -27.76 -8.83
N GLN A 222 -2.32 -26.48 -8.53
CA GLN A 222 -3.34 -25.44 -8.75
C GLN A 222 -2.82 -24.30 -9.63
N VAL A 223 -2.05 -24.64 -10.65
CA VAL A 223 -1.41 -23.63 -11.53
C VAL A 223 -2.45 -22.81 -12.31
N ASN A 224 -3.56 -23.42 -12.68
CA ASN A 224 -4.64 -22.75 -13.41
C ASN A 224 -5.36 -21.73 -12.52
N GLU A 225 -5.64 -22.10 -11.28
CA GLU A 225 -6.21 -21.22 -10.26
C GLU A 225 -5.26 -20.07 -9.92
N ALA A 226 -3.94 -20.31 -9.97
CA ALA A 226 -2.95 -19.24 -9.81
C ALA A 226 -3.04 -18.22 -10.94
N TYR A 227 -3.15 -18.65 -12.22
CA TYR A 227 -3.35 -17.73 -13.35
C TYR A 227 -4.68 -16.98 -13.25
N ALA A 228 -5.76 -17.66 -12.87
CA ALA A 228 -7.05 -17.02 -12.64
C ALA A 228 -6.98 -15.97 -11.54
N THR A 229 -6.37 -16.30 -10.39
CA THR A 229 -6.18 -15.36 -9.26
C THR A 229 -5.30 -14.19 -9.66
N ALA A 230 -4.21 -14.43 -10.42
CA ALA A 230 -3.33 -13.37 -10.92
C ALA A 230 -4.07 -12.43 -11.90
N SER A 231 -4.96 -12.97 -12.74
CA SER A 231 -5.80 -12.16 -13.63
C SER A 231 -6.74 -11.23 -12.83
N VAL A 232 -7.39 -11.76 -11.79
CA VAL A 232 -8.25 -10.97 -10.89
C VAL A 232 -7.44 -9.91 -10.16
N LEU A 233 -6.24 -10.24 -9.66
CA LEU A 233 -5.34 -9.31 -9.00
C LEU A 233 -4.96 -8.15 -9.94
N LEU A 234 -4.62 -8.42 -11.20
CA LEU A 234 -4.29 -7.40 -12.20
C LEU A 234 -5.48 -6.45 -12.43
N VAL A 235 -6.69 -6.99 -12.62
CA VAL A 235 -7.90 -6.16 -12.75
C VAL A 235 -8.14 -5.33 -11.50
N PHE A 236 -8.01 -5.93 -10.32
CA PHE A 236 -8.18 -5.25 -9.05
C PHE A 236 -7.21 -4.07 -8.88
N VAL A 237 -5.92 -4.25 -9.18
CA VAL A 237 -4.91 -3.18 -9.14
C VAL A 237 -5.24 -2.08 -10.15
N ILE A 238 -5.64 -2.42 -11.37
CA ILE A 238 -6.04 -1.44 -12.39
C ILE A 238 -7.24 -0.62 -11.89
N VAL A 239 -8.28 -1.27 -11.38
CA VAL A 239 -9.48 -0.59 -10.86
C VAL A 239 -9.14 0.33 -9.70
N LEU A 240 -8.33 -0.12 -8.73
CA LEU A 240 -7.89 0.72 -7.62
C LEU A 240 -7.11 1.95 -8.11
N ASN A 241 -6.17 1.77 -9.02
CA ASN A 241 -5.39 2.88 -9.57
C ASN A 241 -6.27 3.88 -10.34
N LEU A 242 -7.24 3.39 -11.12
CA LEU A 242 -8.20 4.25 -11.82
C LEU A 242 -9.09 5.03 -10.84
N LEU A 243 -9.56 4.39 -9.77
CA LEU A 243 -10.37 5.06 -8.74
C LEU A 243 -9.59 6.19 -8.06
N VAL A 244 -8.35 5.92 -7.63
CA VAL A 244 -7.53 6.95 -6.98
C VAL A 244 -7.16 8.06 -7.95
N SER A 245 -6.80 7.73 -9.20
CA SER A 245 -6.54 8.73 -10.25
C SER A 245 -7.77 9.58 -10.56
N PHE A 246 -8.97 8.99 -10.54
CA PHE A 246 -10.22 9.72 -10.74
C PHE A 246 -10.49 10.69 -9.56
N VAL A 247 -10.26 10.26 -8.33
CA VAL A 247 -10.36 11.14 -7.15
C VAL A 247 -9.39 12.31 -7.27
N GLN A 248 -8.15 12.06 -7.68
CA GLN A 248 -7.14 13.09 -7.92
C GLN A 248 -7.58 14.09 -9.02
N TYR A 249 -8.13 13.57 -10.12
CA TYR A 249 -8.66 14.43 -11.20
C TYR A 249 -9.79 15.36 -10.72
N LEU A 250 -10.73 14.83 -9.93
CA LEU A 250 -11.82 15.62 -9.35
C LEU A 250 -11.30 16.70 -8.40
N TYR A 251 -10.28 16.39 -7.60
CA TYR A 251 -9.66 17.35 -6.70
C TYR A 251 -8.99 18.50 -7.47
N ASN A 252 -8.13 18.17 -8.42
CA ASN A 252 -7.41 19.16 -9.22
C ASN A 252 -8.34 20.05 -10.07
N LYS A 253 -9.53 19.54 -10.46
CA LYS A 253 -10.53 20.33 -11.17
C LYS A 253 -11.15 21.42 -10.30
N LYS A 254 -11.32 21.16 -8.98
CA LYS A 254 -11.85 22.15 -8.03
C LYS A 254 -10.86 23.28 -7.70
N GLU A 255 -9.57 23.05 -7.83
CA GLU A 255 -8.55 24.08 -7.58
C GLU A 255 -8.34 25.04 -8.79
N LYS A 256 -8.84 24.68 -9.96
CA LYS A 256 -8.76 25.52 -11.19
C LYS A 256 -9.95 26.47 -11.40
N ILE A 257 -10.94 26.44 -10.50
CA ILE A 257 -12.09 27.37 -10.46
C ILE A 257 -11.94 28.31 -9.28
#